data_e0b32476d265e8fa6acaff3fde6d7f4a
#
_entry.id   e0b32476d265e8fa6acaff3fde6d7f4a
#
_cell.length_a   1.000
_cell.length_b   1.000
_cell.length_c   1.000
_cell.angle_alpha   90.00
_cell.angle_beta   90.00
_cell.angle_gamma   90.00
#
_symmetry.space_group_name_H-M   'P 1'
#
loop_
_entity.id
_entity.type
_entity.pdbx_description
1 polymer ?
#
loop_
_entity_poly.entity_id
_entity_poly.type
_entity_poly.pdbx_seq_one_letter_code
_entity_poly.pdbx_strand_id
1 'polypeptide(L)'
;MLQKNAGSTSITELRIGTSGWHYAGWWGPFYPEDVRKKDALSYYASRFGATELNAPFYRMPTEKAVRNWFETTPDDFRFTWKGSRYITHFKLLLVDEQSLDLLERRVGGLEHKAGPVLFQLPPRMAADRERLASFLKRLNPSRRYSFEFRHESWYEAPIFELLREHDISLCLSDHAAAPAPTEVTAEWVYIRNHGPSGRYHGSYTDTQLKEWARHIRKWRKERRDIWCFFDNDVKSAAPADAERLLGFLGKS
;
A
#
# COMPACT_ATOMS: atom_id res chain seq x y z
N MET A 1 -31.26 26.26 -20.03
CA MET A 1 -29.97 25.86 -20.65
C MET A 1 -28.98 25.59 -19.54
N LEU A 2 -28.80 24.33 -19.18
CA LEU A 2 -27.83 23.90 -18.18
C LEU A 2 -26.51 23.63 -18.90
N GLN A 3 -25.51 24.44 -18.64
CA GLN A 3 -24.15 24.21 -19.13
C GLN A 3 -23.60 22.91 -18.52
N LYS A 4 -23.38 21.91 -19.36
CA LYS A 4 -22.59 20.72 -19.02
C LYS A 4 -21.15 21.20 -18.79
N ASN A 5 -20.69 21.16 -17.54
CA ASN A 5 -19.29 21.31 -17.23
C ASN A 5 -18.49 20.25 -17.98
N ALA A 6 -17.60 20.70 -18.84
CA ALA A 6 -16.64 19.87 -19.54
C ALA A 6 -15.78 19.11 -18.51
N GLY A 7 -15.78 17.78 -18.60
CA GLY A 7 -15.07 16.93 -17.69
C GLY A 7 -13.57 17.22 -17.68
N SER A 8 -13.09 17.61 -16.52
CA SER A 8 -11.67 17.51 -16.18
C SER A 8 -11.27 16.04 -16.36
N THR A 9 -10.40 15.75 -17.31
CA THR A 9 -9.74 14.46 -17.44
C THR A 9 -8.75 14.32 -16.28
N SER A 10 -9.24 13.94 -15.10
CA SER A 10 -8.33 13.64 -13.98
C SER A 10 -7.49 12.44 -14.40
N ILE A 11 -6.19 12.67 -14.51
CA ILE A 11 -5.21 11.60 -14.76
C ILE A 11 -5.26 10.68 -13.56
N THR A 12 -5.46 9.37 -13.79
CA THR A 12 -5.46 8.37 -12.72
C THR A 12 -4.08 8.29 -12.08
N GLU A 13 -4.06 8.24 -10.75
CA GLU A 13 -2.83 8.13 -9.98
C GLU A 13 -2.21 6.73 -10.17
N LEU A 14 -0.91 6.68 -10.48
CA LEU A 14 -0.13 5.44 -10.55
C LEU A 14 1.05 5.56 -9.59
N ARG A 15 1.03 4.80 -8.52
CA ARG A 15 2.06 4.78 -7.48
C ARG A 15 2.65 3.38 -7.37
N ILE A 16 3.92 3.25 -7.76
CA ILE A 16 4.68 2.00 -7.66
C ILE A 16 5.91 2.27 -6.82
N GLY A 17 6.20 1.38 -5.88
CA GLY A 17 7.34 1.46 -4.99
C GLY A 17 7.53 0.19 -4.19
N THR A 18 8.10 0.32 -3.01
CA THR A 18 8.41 -0.80 -2.13
C THR A 18 7.81 -0.62 -0.74
N SER A 19 7.67 -1.71 -0.01
CA SER A 19 7.30 -1.72 1.40
C SER A 19 8.53 -1.37 2.24
N GLY A 20 8.70 -0.06 2.51
CA GLY A 20 9.91 0.51 3.13
C GLY A 20 10.98 0.86 2.11
N TRP A 21 12.01 1.57 2.59
CA TRP A 21 13.14 2.05 1.76
C TRP A 21 14.50 1.83 2.41
N HIS A 22 14.57 1.29 3.62
CA HIS A 22 15.81 1.23 4.38
C HIS A 22 16.11 -0.20 4.87
N TYR A 23 16.71 -0.99 3.99
CA TYR A 23 17.14 -2.36 4.28
C TYR A 23 18.65 -2.49 4.07
N ALA A 24 19.35 -3.13 5.01
CA ALA A 24 20.82 -3.25 4.98
C ALA A 24 21.35 -3.85 3.67
N GLY A 25 20.63 -4.82 3.08
CA GLY A 25 21.02 -5.48 1.84
C GLY A 25 20.83 -4.64 0.57
N TRP A 26 20.33 -3.40 0.68
CA TRP A 26 20.13 -2.54 -0.49
C TRP A 26 21.34 -1.65 -0.80
N TRP A 27 22.32 -1.52 0.11
CA TRP A 27 23.58 -0.80 -0.17
C TRP A 27 24.47 -1.61 -1.10
N GLY A 28 24.91 -0.97 -2.17
CA GLY A 28 25.55 -1.56 -3.33
C GLY A 28 24.56 -1.87 -4.46
N PRO A 29 23.61 -2.80 -4.29
CA PRO A 29 22.68 -3.14 -5.39
C PRO A 29 21.71 -2.04 -5.79
N PHE A 30 21.17 -1.28 -4.82
CA PHE A 30 20.19 -0.19 -5.09
C PHE A 30 20.73 1.18 -4.67
N TYR A 31 21.26 1.31 -3.45
CA TYR A 31 21.93 2.54 -3.02
C TYR A 31 23.40 2.50 -3.45
N PRO A 32 23.88 3.47 -4.27
CA PRO A 32 25.32 3.63 -4.53
C PRO A 32 26.12 3.79 -3.22
N GLU A 33 27.40 3.44 -3.28
CA GLU A 33 28.27 3.46 -2.08
C GLU A 33 28.44 4.85 -1.45
N ASP A 34 28.33 5.90 -2.25
CA ASP A 34 28.40 7.31 -1.83
C ASP A 34 27.11 7.83 -1.17
N VAL A 35 25.98 7.09 -1.27
CA VAL A 35 24.73 7.47 -0.61
C VAL A 35 24.80 7.13 0.86
N ARG A 36 24.80 8.17 1.72
CA ARG A 36 24.81 7.99 3.17
C ARG A 36 23.44 7.49 3.66
N LYS A 37 23.42 6.73 4.75
CA LYS A 37 22.17 6.19 5.34
C LYS A 37 21.12 7.26 5.63
N LYS A 38 21.51 8.47 6.02
CA LYS A 38 20.60 9.59 6.27
C LYS A 38 19.95 10.14 5.01
N ASP A 39 20.59 9.96 3.85
CA ASP A 39 20.14 10.46 2.56
C ASP A 39 19.33 9.40 1.77
N ALA A 40 19.18 8.20 2.35
CA ALA A 40 18.51 7.06 1.70
C ALA A 40 17.08 7.38 1.24
N LEU A 41 16.27 8.09 2.07
CA LEU A 41 14.91 8.46 1.69
C LEU A 41 14.87 9.44 0.50
N SER A 42 15.76 10.41 0.50
CA SER A 42 15.88 11.38 -0.60
C SER A 42 16.29 10.69 -1.91
N TYR A 43 17.29 9.78 -1.84
CA TYR A 43 17.69 8.97 -2.99
C TYR A 43 16.52 8.08 -3.47
N TYR A 44 15.85 7.36 -2.55
CA TYR A 44 14.70 6.53 -2.88
C TYR A 44 13.59 7.32 -3.58
N ALA A 45 13.27 8.52 -3.08
CA ALA A 45 12.25 9.38 -3.64
C ALA A 45 12.63 9.98 -5.02
N SER A 46 13.92 9.94 -5.41
CA SER A 46 14.35 10.27 -6.77
C SER A 46 14.08 9.13 -7.78
N ARG A 47 13.85 7.90 -7.29
CA ARG A 47 13.63 6.70 -8.12
C ARG A 47 12.15 6.29 -8.18
N PHE A 48 11.42 6.49 -7.08
CA PHE A 48 10.02 6.10 -6.92
C PHE A 48 9.17 7.25 -6.42
N GLY A 49 7.92 7.30 -6.87
CA GLY A 49 6.95 8.32 -6.44
C GLY A 49 6.17 7.95 -5.16
N ALA A 50 6.38 6.76 -4.59
CA ALA A 50 5.70 6.35 -3.35
C ALA A 50 6.46 5.26 -2.60
N THR A 51 6.17 5.12 -1.29
CA THR A 51 6.60 4.00 -0.45
C THR A 51 5.52 3.62 0.55
N GLU A 52 5.50 2.36 0.98
CA GLU A 52 4.67 1.90 2.08
C GLU A 52 5.47 1.97 3.40
N LEU A 53 4.94 2.67 4.39
CA LEU A 53 5.53 2.80 5.71
C LEU A 53 5.25 1.54 6.55
N ASN A 54 6.25 0.67 6.73
CA ASN A 54 6.15 -0.52 7.57
C ASN A 54 6.50 -0.26 9.06
N ALA A 55 7.31 0.74 9.35
CA ALA A 55 7.70 1.07 10.73
C ALA A 55 6.50 1.28 11.67
N PRO A 56 5.40 1.97 11.25
CA PRO A 56 4.22 2.18 12.08
C PRO A 56 3.52 0.88 12.54
N PHE A 57 3.67 -0.20 11.78
CA PHE A 57 3.13 -1.51 12.16
C PHE A 57 3.72 -2.02 13.47
N TYR A 58 5.01 -1.81 13.67
CA TYR A 58 5.73 -2.28 14.86
C TYR A 58 5.70 -1.27 16.00
N ARG A 59 5.93 0.00 15.68
CA ARG A 59 5.97 1.10 16.65
C ARG A 59 5.48 2.38 15.99
N MET A 60 4.54 3.07 16.64
CA MET A 60 4.03 4.35 16.20
C MET A 60 5.19 5.36 16.11
N PRO A 61 5.45 5.97 14.95
CA PRO A 61 6.51 6.96 14.78
C PRO A 61 6.19 8.24 15.55
N THR A 62 7.24 8.98 15.91
CA THR A 62 7.08 10.31 16.50
C THR A 62 6.63 11.33 15.47
N GLU A 63 6.03 12.44 15.90
CA GLU A 63 5.67 13.54 15.01
C GLU A 63 6.89 14.10 14.27
N LYS A 64 8.02 14.20 14.96
CA LYS A 64 9.30 14.60 14.36
C LYS A 64 9.72 13.66 13.22
N ALA A 65 9.54 12.36 13.37
CA ALA A 65 9.87 11.40 12.31
C ALA A 65 8.96 11.58 11.09
N VAL A 66 7.65 11.74 11.31
CA VAL A 66 6.68 11.98 10.24
C VAL A 66 6.98 13.30 9.52
N ARG A 67 7.26 14.37 10.26
CA ARG A 67 7.66 15.66 9.69
C ARG A 67 8.94 15.55 8.87
N ASN A 68 9.95 14.83 9.34
CA ASN A 68 11.16 14.60 8.57
C ASN A 68 10.91 13.85 7.26
N TRP A 69 10.03 12.84 7.24
CA TRP A 69 9.64 12.17 6.00
C TRP A 69 8.97 13.12 5.01
N PHE A 70 8.05 13.94 5.52
CA PHE A 70 7.37 14.96 4.72
C PHE A 70 8.36 15.95 4.10
N GLU A 71 9.29 16.50 4.88
CA GLU A 71 10.25 17.52 4.44
C GLU A 71 11.36 16.96 3.52
N THR A 72 11.69 15.68 3.66
CA THR A 72 12.79 15.05 2.89
C THR A 72 12.40 14.67 1.47
N THR A 73 11.10 14.50 1.18
CA THR A 73 10.62 13.98 -0.11
C THR A 73 10.05 15.09 -1.01
N PRO A 74 10.05 14.89 -2.35
CA PRO A 74 9.37 15.80 -3.28
C PRO A 74 7.88 15.97 -2.98
N ASP A 75 7.28 17.04 -3.45
CA ASP A 75 5.90 17.40 -3.16
C ASP A 75 4.87 16.40 -3.73
N ASP A 76 5.19 15.78 -4.85
CA ASP A 76 4.38 14.74 -5.48
C ASP A 76 4.61 13.33 -4.93
N PHE A 77 5.54 13.14 -3.98
CA PHE A 77 5.80 11.86 -3.33
C PHE A 77 4.65 11.46 -2.39
N ARG A 78 4.32 10.18 -2.32
CA ARG A 78 3.24 9.66 -1.48
C ARG A 78 3.72 8.57 -0.52
N PHE A 79 3.16 8.61 0.68
CA PHE A 79 3.38 7.58 1.71
C PHE A 79 2.08 6.83 1.96
N THR A 80 2.06 5.51 1.76
CA THR A 80 1.02 4.69 2.34
C THR A 80 1.42 4.26 3.75
N TRP A 81 0.45 3.96 4.58
CA TRP A 81 0.69 3.71 5.99
C TRP A 81 0.20 2.33 6.38
N LYS A 82 1.09 1.43 6.80
CA LYS A 82 0.68 0.15 7.36
C LYS A 82 0.22 0.33 8.80
N GLY A 83 -1.06 0.09 9.04
CA GLY A 83 -1.70 0.21 10.36
C GLY A 83 -1.04 -0.68 11.42
N SER A 84 -1.02 -0.19 12.66
CA SER A 84 -0.32 -0.83 13.76
C SER A 84 -0.78 -2.26 14.02
N ARG A 85 0.17 -3.17 14.31
CA ARG A 85 -0.15 -4.54 14.78
C ARG A 85 -0.96 -4.56 16.08
N TYR A 86 -0.94 -3.48 16.84
CA TYR A 86 -1.82 -3.33 18.00
C TYR A 86 -3.29 -3.41 17.58
N ILE A 87 -3.66 -2.67 16.52
CA ILE A 87 -5.03 -2.66 15.97
C ILE A 87 -5.36 -4.02 15.36
N THR A 88 -4.49 -4.53 14.51
CA THR A 88 -4.80 -5.67 13.63
C THR A 88 -4.50 -7.04 14.27
N HIS A 89 -3.39 -7.18 15.00
CA HIS A 89 -2.89 -8.46 15.53
C HIS A 89 -3.18 -8.67 17.00
N PHE A 90 -3.12 -7.62 17.82
CA PHE A 90 -3.35 -7.77 19.27
C PHE A 90 -4.83 -7.58 19.61
N LYS A 91 -5.44 -6.52 19.11
CA LYS A 91 -6.85 -6.19 19.36
C LYS A 91 -7.82 -6.76 18.33
N LEU A 92 -7.32 -7.32 17.22
CA LEU A 92 -8.16 -7.94 16.18
C LEU A 92 -9.34 -7.03 15.79
N LEU A 93 -9.04 -5.73 15.52
CA LEU A 93 -9.98 -4.65 15.21
C LEU A 93 -10.85 -4.15 16.38
N LEU A 94 -10.77 -4.75 17.56
CA LEU A 94 -11.49 -4.32 18.78
C LEU A 94 -10.65 -3.29 19.54
N VAL A 95 -10.55 -2.08 19.02
CA VAL A 95 -9.77 -0.98 19.60
C VAL A 95 -10.68 0.16 20.09
N ASP A 96 -10.15 0.98 20.98
CA ASP A 96 -10.78 2.22 21.42
C ASP A 96 -10.63 3.35 20.38
N GLU A 97 -11.38 4.43 20.56
CA GLU A 97 -11.31 5.63 19.70
C GLU A 97 -9.92 6.26 19.75
N GLN A 98 -9.28 6.29 20.92
CA GLN A 98 -7.97 6.93 21.11
C GLN A 98 -6.90 6.29 20.21
N SER A 99 -7.00 4.97 19.95
CA SER A 99 -6.08 4.27 19.04
C SER A 99 -6.26 4.69 17.59
N LEU A 100 -7.51 4.91 17.15
CA LEU A 100 -7.81 5.41 15.81
C LEU A 100 -7.45 6.89 15.67
N ASP A 101 -7.74 7.71 16.67
CA ASP A 101 -7.34 9.12 16.71
C ASP A 101 -5.82 9.29 16.63
N LEU A 102 -5.07 8.44 17.34
CA LEU A 102 -3.62 8.48 17.28
C LEU A 102 -3.12 8.14 15.86
N LEU A 103 -3.71 7.13 15.21
CA LEU A 103 -3.41 6.78 13.83
C LEU A 103 -3.68 7.97 12.91
N GLU A 104 -4.89 8.57 13.00
CA GLU A 104 -5.29 9.69 12.15
C GLU A 104 -4.38 10.92 12.34
N ARG A 105 -4.05 11.27 13.58
CA ARG A 105 -3.11 12.36 13.84
C ARG A 105 -1.73 12.12 13.23
N ARG A 106 -1.22 10.89 13.30
CA ARG A 106 0.11 10.56 12.73
C ARG A 106 0.10 10.54 11.22
N VAL A 107 -0.92 9.94 10.60
CA VAL A 107 -1.09 9.95 9.15
C VAL A 107 -1.33 11.38 8.64
N GLY A 108 -2.14 12.16 9.37
CA GLY A 108 -2.39 13.57 9.06
C GLY A 108 -1.14 14.45 9.05
N GLY A 109 -0.09 14.08 9.80
CA GLY A 109 1.21 14.77 9.76
C GLY A 109 1.96 14.65 8.43
N LEU A 110 1.53 13.77 7.53
CA LEU A 110 2.01 13.68 6.14
C LEU A 110 1.26 14.65 5.20
N GLU A 111 0.23 15.31 5.67
CA GLU A 111 -0.57 16.29 4.91
C GLU A 111 -1.03 15.72 3.55
N HIS A 112 -0.81 16.44 2.44
CA HIS A 112 -1.15 16.00 1.09
C HIS A 112 -0.31 14.83 0.55
N LYS A 113 0.80 14.46 1.23
CA LYS A 113 1.60 13.28 0.91
C LYS A 113 1.05 11.99 1.52
N ALA A 114 -0.01 12.07 2.35
CA ALA A 114 -0.68 10.91 2.90
C ALA A 114 -1.45 10.15 1.81
N GLY A 115 -1.06 8.92 1.57
CA GLY A 115 -1.77 7.94 0.76
C GLY A 115 -2.69 7.03 1.59
N PRO A 116 -3.16 5.92 1.03
CA PRO A 116 -4.01 4.95 1.72
C PRO A 116 -3.38 4.36 2.99
N VAL A 117 -4.26 3.94 3.91
CA VAL A 117 -3.88 3.15 5.09
C VAL A 117 -4.19 1.68 4.82
N LEU A 118 -3.19 0.81 4.99
CA LEU A 118 -3.32 -0.63 4.87
C LEU A 118 -3.52 -1.26 6.25
N PHE A 119 -4.58 -2.02 6.44
CA PHE A 119 -4.77 -2.91 7.58
C PHE A 119 -4.53 -4.36 7.16
N GLN A 120 -3.42 -4.96 7.58
CA GLN A 120 -3.14 -6.37 7.37
C GLN A 120 -3.60 -7.19 8.57
N LEU A 121 -4.51 -8.13 8.36
CA LEU A 121 -5.00 -9.02 9.40
C LEU A 121 -4.12 -10.27 9.57
N PRO A 122 -4.02 -10.85 10.79
CA PRO A 122 -3.17 -12.00 11.03
C PRO A 122 -3.77 -13.31 10.50
N PRO A 123 -2.93 -14.33 10.16
CA PRO A 123 -3.41 -15.61 9.65
C PRO A 123 -4.36 -16.36 10.59
N ARG A 124 -4.26 -16.12 11.91
CA ARG A 124 -5.14 -16.75 12.90
C ARG A 124 -6.54 -16.15 12.98
N MET A 125 -6.79 -15.04 12.30
CA MET A 125 -8.09 -14.35 12.32
C MET A 125 -8.94 -14.82 11.15
N ALA A 126 -9.84 -15.75 11.41
CA ALA A 126 -10.89 -16.11 10.47
C ALA A 126 -11.88 -14.96 10.26
N ALA A 127 -12.66 -15.01 9.19
CA ALA A 127 -13.63 -13.98 8.85
C ALA A 127 -14.67 -13.78 9.96
N ASP A 128 -14.87 -12.52 10.31
CA ASP A 128 -15.91 -12.03 11.21
C ASP A 128 -16.46 -10.75 10.58
N ARG A 129 -17.51 -10.91 9.77
CA ARG A 129 -18.11 -9.82 9.00
C ARG A 129 -18.66 -8.70 9.89
N GLU A 130 -19.26 -9.07 11.02
CA GLU A 130 -19.85 -8.08 11.92
C GLU A 130 -18.78 -7.23 12.60
N ARG A 131 -17.71 -7.86 13.03
CA ARG A 131 -16.54 -7.15 13.58
C ARG A 131 -15.91 -6.23 12.56
N LEU A 132 -15.72 -6.71 11.33
CA LEU A 132 -15.20 -5.88 10.24
C LEU A 132 -16.13 -4.69 10.01
N ALA A 133 -17.43 -4.92 9.83
CA ALA A 133 -18.41 -3.86 9.61
C ALA A 133 -18.42 -2.82 10.73
N SER A 134 -18.33 -3.28 11.99
CA SER A 134 -18.26 -2.40 13.15
C SER A 134 -16.98 -1.56 13.16
N PHE A 135 -15.86 -2.12 12.74
CA PHE A 135 -14.60 -1.40 12.61
C PHE A 135 -14.63 -0.37 11.48
N LEU A 136 -15.16 -0.75 10.29
CA LEU A 136 -15.23 0.14 9.12
C LEU A 136 -16.02 1.42 9.40
N LYS A 137 -17.14 1.32 10.13
CA LYS A 137 -17.97 2.48 10.52
C LYS A 137 -17.24 3.53 11.37
N ARG A 138 -16.14 3.16 11.98
CA ARG A 138 -15.34 4.02 12.86
C ARG A 138 -14.16 4.67 12.14
N LEU A 139 -13.89 4.27 10.91
CA LEU A 139 -12.81 4.82 10.11
C LEU A 139 -13.19 6.20 9.57
N ASN A 140 -12.20 7.06 9.40
CA ASN A 140 -12.39 8.38 8.80
C ASN A 140 -12.81 8.24 7.31
N PRO A 141 -14.04 8.64 6.93
CA PRO A 141 -14.55 8.44 5.57
C PRO A 141 -13.82 9.27 4.50
N SER A 142 -13.01 10.26 4.90
CA SER A 142 -12.21 11.08 3.97
C SER A 142 -10.87 10.43 3.61
N ARG A 143 -10.57 9.25 4.17
CA ARG A 143 -9.31 8.54 3.92
C ARG A 143 -9.57 7.22 3.20
N ARG A 144 -8.64 6.86 2.31
CA ARG A 144 -8.65 5.56 1.64
C ARG A 144 -8.06 4.48 2.54
N TYR A 145 -8.72 3.32 2.61
CA TYR A 145 -8.26 2.17 3.37
C TYR A 145 -8.21 0.92 2.51
N SER A 146 -7.19 0.09 2.75
CA SER A 146 -7.06 -1.23 2.14
C SER A 146 -6.97 -2.30 3.21
N PHE A 147 -7.54 -3.48 2.97
CA PHE A 147 -7.43 -4.63 3.85
C PHE A 147 -6.68 -5.77 3.16
N GLU A 148 -5.63 -6.25 3.81
CA GLU A 148 -4.91 -7.45 3.43
C GLU A 148 -5.28 -8.58 4.37
N PHE A 149 -5.93 -9.60 3.84
CA PHE A 149 -6.30 -10.79 4.57
C PHE A 149 -5.22 -11.86 4.47
N ARG A 150 -5.04 -12.63 5.53
CA ARG A 150 -4.04 -13.71 5.63
C ARG A 150 -4.71 -15.05 6.01
N HIS A 151 -6.05 -15.14 5.93
CA HIS A 151 -6.86 -16.33 6.14
C HIS A 151 -7.90 -16.40 5.01
N GLU A 152 -8.04 -17.57 4.38
CA GLU A 152 -8.87 -17.76 3.18
C GLU A 152 -10.36 -17.48 3.38
N SER A 153 -10.88 -17.68 4.60
CA SER A 153 -12.28 -17.43 4.92
C SER A 153 -12.75 -15.98 4.70
N TRP A 154 -11.81 -15.03 4.53
CA TRP A 154 -12.13 -13.64 4.21
C TRP A 154 -12.46 -13.42 2.73
N TYR A 155 -12.17 -14.39 1.84
CA TYR A 155 -12.36 -14.25 0.40
C TYR A 155 -13.72 -14.77 -0.04
N GLU A 156 -14.78 -14.17 0.51
CA GLU A 156 -16.17 -14.52 0.25
C GLU A 156 -16.98 -13.31 -0.19
N ALA A 157 -18.03 -13.53 -0.99
CA ALA A 157 -18.86 -12.48 -1.56
C ALA A 157 -19.41 -11.47 -0.52
N PRO A 158 -19.91 -11.88 0.67
CA PRO A 158 -20.42 -10.93 1.67
C PRO A 158 -19.35 -9.99 2.23
N ILE A 159 -18.07 -10.40 2.23
CA ILE A 159 -16.94 -9.53 2.63
C ILE A 159 -16.61 -8.56 1.51
N PHE A 160 -16.57 -9.01 0.25
CA PHE A 160 -16.32 -8.13 -0.88
C PHE A 160 -17.41 -7.07 -1.05
N GLU A 161 -18.68 -7.43 -0.83
CA GLU A 161 -19.79 -6.48 -0.82
C GLU A 161 -19.64 -5.43 0.27
N LEU A 162 -19.29 -5.84 1.49
CA LEU A 162 -19.04 -4.92 2.60
C LEU A 162 -17.89 -3.95 2.29
N LEU A 163 -16.81 -4.43 1.67
CA LEU A 163 -15.70 -3.55 1.26
C LEU A 163 -16.14 -2.55 0.19
N ARG A 164 -16.97 -2.98 -0.80
CA ARG A 164 -17.51 -2.10 -1.86
C ARG A 164 -18.41 -1.01 -1.29
N GLU A 165 -19.30 -1.35 -0.35
CA GLU A 165 -20.18 -0.40 0.33
C GLU A 165 -19.42 0.77 0.97
N HIS A 166 -18.15 0.55 1.35
CA HIS A 166 -17.31 1.53 2.01
C HIS A 166 -16.17 2.08 1.14
N ASP A 167 -16.12 1.78 -0.17
CA ASP A 167 -15.00 2.11 -1.08
C ASP A 167 -13.62 1.68 -0.52
N ILE A 168 -13.57 0.52 0.10
CA ILE A 168 -12.33 -0.04 0.68
C ILE A 168 -11.72 -1.05 -0.29
N SER A 169 -10.43 -0.87 -0.61
CA SER A 169 -9.72 -1.77 -1.50
C SER A 169 -9.36 -3.08 -0.80
N LEU A 170 -9.80 -4.22 -1.35
CA LEU A 170 -9.14 -5.48 -1.07
C LEU A 170 -7.69 -5.38 -1.54
N CYS A 171 -6.73 -5.61 -0.66
CA CYS A 171 -5.34 -5.69 -1.04
C CYS A 171 -5.11 -6.94 -1.88
N LEU A 172 -4.75 -6.77 -3.14
CA LEU A 172 -4.36 -7.86 -4.03
C LEU A 172 -2.95 -8.32 -3.65
N SER A 173 -2.90 -9.31 -2.78
CA SER A 173 -1.66 -9.84 -2.18
C SER A 173 -1.40 -11.24 -2.70
N ASP A 174 -0.18 -11.51 -3.14
CA ASP A 174 0.28 -12.84 -3.54
C ASP A 174 0.92 -13.63 -2.40
N HIS A 175 0.68 -13.24 -1.15
CA HIS A 175 1.27 -13.89 0.02
C HIS A 175 0.82 -15.36 0.14
N ALA A 176 1.79 -16.26 0.32
CA ALA A 176 1.59 -17.72 0.27
C ALA A 176 0.56 -18.28 1.27
N ALA A 177 0.31 -17.62 2.41
CA ALA A 177 -0.66 -18.10 3.39
C ALA A 177 -2.12 -17.97 2.90
N ALA A 178 -2.43 -16.92 2.16
CA ALA A 178 -3.74 -16.66 1.60
C ALA A 178 -3.59 -15.70 0.41
N PRO A 179 -3.27 -16.21 -0.79
CA PRO A 179 -3.23 -15.37 -1.99
C PRO A 179 -4.61 -14.77 -2.26
N ALA A 180 -4.66 -13.45 -2.44
CA ALA A 180 -5.91 -12.77 -2.70
C ALA A 180 -6.42 -13.08 -4.13
N PRO A 181 -7.72 -13.28 -4.32
CA PRO A 181 -8.32 -13.30 -5.65
C PRO A 181 -8.17 -11.94 -6.31
N THR A 182 -8.18 -11.92 -7.65
CA THR A 182 -8.15 -10.66 -8.42
C THR A 182 -9.53 -10.00 -8.40
N GLU A 183 -9.95 -9.58 -7.21
CA GLU A 183 -11.26 -8.96 -6.95
C GLU A 183 -11.08 -7.49 -6.59
N VAL A 184 -11.71 -6.59 -7.34
CA VAL A 184 -11.64 -5.14 -7.11
C VAL A 184 -12.88 -4.69 -6.35
N THR A 185 -12.67 -4.13 -5.17
CA THR A 185 -13.75 -3.74 -4.25
C THR A 185 -13.88 -2.23 -4.03
N ALA A 186 -13.05 -1.42 -4.70
CA ALA A 186 -13.05 0.03 -4.58
C ALA A 186 -12.82 0.71 -5.95
N GLU A 187 -13.02 2.03 -6.02
CA GLU A 187 -12.68 2.83 -7.19
C GLU A 187 -11.16 2.97 -7.43
N TRP A 188 -10.36 2.28 -6.63
CA TRP A 188 -8.92 2.25 -6.68
C TRP A 188 -8.39 0.87 -6.27
N VAL A 189 -7.12 0.56 -6.55
CA VAL A 189 -6.53 -0.78 -6.34
C VAL A 189 -5.25 -0.67 -5.52
N TYR A 190 -5.12 -1.55 -4.52
CA TYR A 190 -3.93 -1.72 -3.71
C TYR A 190 -3.32 -3.11 -3.93
N ILE A 191 -2.01 -3.15 -4.25
CA ILE A 191 -1.31 -4.39 -4.60
C ILE A 191 -0.09 -4.54 -3.70
N ARG A 192 0.14 -5.74 -3.15
CA ARG A 192 1.35 -6.10 -2.42
C ARG A 192 1.97 -7.37 -2.98
N ASN A 193 3.16 -7.23 -3.51
CA ASN A 193 3.93 -8.28 -4.15
C ASN A 193 4.99 -8.81 -3.17
N HIS A 194 4.79 -10.04 -2.63
CA HIS A 194 5.64 -10.67 -1.61
C HIS A 194 6.72 -11.58 -2.20
N GLY A 195 6.97 -11.50 -3.50
CA GLY A 195 7.89 -12.35 -4.23
C GLY A 195 7.22 -13.56 -4.88
N PRO A 196 7.86 -14.18 -5.86
CA PRO A 196 7.24 -15.25 -6.68
C PRO A 196 6.77 -16.46 -5.88
N SER A 197 7.31 -16.67 -4.69
CA SER A 197 6.85 -17.71 -3.75
C SER A 197 5.84 -17.19 -2.70
N GLY A 198 5.55 -15.89 -2.69
CA GLY A 198 4.72 -15.24 -1.66
C GLY A 198 5.35 -15.23 -0.25
N ARG A 199 6.67 -15.33 -0.14
CA ARG A 199 7.41 -15.47 1.14
C ARG A 199 8.52 -14.44 1.32
N TYR A 200 8.32 -13.23 0.79
CA TYR A 200 9.22 -12.06 0.95
C TYR A 200 10.59 -12.19 0.28
N HIS A 201 10.79 -13.15 -0.62
CA HIS A 201 12.06 -13.36 -1.29
C HIS A 201 11.90 -13.79 -2.76
N GLY A 202 13.00 -13.67 -3.50
CA GLY A 202 13.07 -13.95 -4.94
C GLY A 202 12.63 -12.76 -5.78
N SER A 203 13.05 -12.75 -7.04
CA SER A 203 12.68 -11.74 -8.03
C SER A 203 11.64 -12.29 -8.97
N TYR A 204 10.64 -11.50 -9.31
CA TYR A 204 9.62 -11.88 -10.30
C TYR A 204 10.23 -12.07 -11.69
N THR A 205 9.69 -13.00 -12.44
CA THR A 205 10.01 -13.14 -13.86
C THR A 205 9.38 -11.99 -14.66
N ASP A 206 9.93 -11.71 -15.85
CA ASP A 206 9.34 -10.74 -16.77
C ASP A 206 7.90 -11.08 -17.15
N THR A 207 7.58 -12.37 -17.26
CA THR A 207 6.22 -12.83 -17.54
C THR A 207 5.26 -12.43 -16.44
N GLN A 208 5.62 -12.65 -15.17
CA GLN A 208 4.79 -12.26 -14.03
C GLN A 208 4.62 -10.73 -13.93
N LEU A 209 5.69 -9.95 -14.13
CA LEU A 209 5.60 -8.50 -14.11
C LEU A 209 4.80 -7.95 -15.31
N LYS A 210 4.90 -8.55 -16.48
CA LYS A 210 4.07 -8.18 -17.65
C LYS A 210 2.59 -8.50 -17.42
N GLU A 211 2.28 -9.56 -16.69
CA GLU A 211 0.91 -9.86 -16.28
C GLU A 211 0.36 -8.78 -15.32
N TRP A 212 1.12 -8.40 -14.30
CA TRP A 212 0.77 -7.25 -13.46
C TRP A 212 0.60 -5.96 -14.27
N ALA A 213 1.51 -5.68 -15.20
CA ALA A 213 1.39 -4.51 -16.08
C ALA A 213 0.11 -4.55 -16.93
N ARG A 214 -0.33 -5.74 -17.39
CA ARG A 214 -1.59 -5.92 -18.12
C ARG A 214 -2.80 -5.59 -17.25
N HIS A 215 -2.86 -6.09 -16.01
CA HIS A 215 -3.91 -5.80 -15.04
C HIS A 215 -3.95 -4.30 -14.71
N ILE A 216 -2.82 -3.71 -14.40
CA ILE A 216 -2.70 -2.27 -14.08
C ILE A 216 -3.20 -1.41 -15.25
N ARG A 217 -2.80 -1.71 -16.49
CA ARG A 217 -3.31 -0.98 -17.66
C ARG A 217 -4.83 -1.11 -17.84
N LYS A 218 -5.40 -2.29 -17.56
CA LYS A 218 -6.84 -2.49 -17.59
C LYS A 218 -7.53 -1.59 -16.59
N TRP A 219 -7.13 -1.63 -15.31
CA TRP A 219 -7.75 -0.82 -14.26
C TRP A 219 -7.57 0.68 -14.47
N ARG A 220 -6.42 1.12 -14.99
CA ARG A 220 -6.24 2.54 -15.38
C ARG A 220 -7.18 2.97 -16.52
N LYS A 221 -7.45 2.10 -17.48
CA LYS A 221 -8.49 2.35 -18.51
C LYS A 221 -9.89 2.47 -17.90
N GLU A 222 -10.14 1.76 -16.81
CA GLU A 222 -11.35 1.85 -15.99
C GLU A 222 -11.35 3.06 -15.05
N ARG A 223 -10.34 3.95 -15.18
CA ARG A 223 -10.14 5.16 -14.35
C ARG A 223 -9.91 4.88 -12.87
N ARG A 224 -9.24 3.78 -12.53
CA ARG A 224 -8.86 3.46 -11.16
C ARG A 224 -7.45 3.94 -10.86
N ASP A 225 -7.26 4.53 -9.67
CA ASP A 225 -5.94 4.80 -9.12
C ASP A 225 -5.27 3.50 -8.69
N ILE A 226 -3.95 3.41 -8.85
CA ILE A 226 -3.18 2.18 -8.56
C ILE A 226 -2.09 2.48 -7.54
N TRP A 227 -2.05 1.66 -6.50
CA TRP A 227 -1.01 1.64 -5.48
C TRP A 227 -0.40 0.25 -5.45
N CYS A 228 0.89 0.10 -5.80
CA CYS A 228 1.54 -1.20 -5.95
C CYS A 228 2.90 -1.19 -5.25
N PHE A 229 3.06 -2.07 -4.26
CA PHE A 229 4.27 -2.14 -3.44
C PHE A 229 4.87 -3.53 -3.43
N PHE A 230 6.18 -3.58 -3.64
CA PHE A 230 6.97 -4.79 -3.55
C PHE A 230 7.54 -4.96 -2.15
N ASP A 231 7.35 -6.16 -1.56
CA ASP A 231 7.74 -6.53 -0.20
C ASP A 231 8.72 -7.73 -0.19
N ASN A 232 9.37 -8.01 -1.33
CA ASN A 232 10.39 -9.04 -1.52
C ASN A 232 11.80 -8.43 -1.41
N ASP A 233 12.11 -7.82 -0.27
CA ASP A 233 13.29 -6.97 -0.03
C ASP A 233 14.63 -7.71 0.02
N VAL A 234 14.64 -9.04 0.18
CA VAL A 234 15.86 -9.86 0.24
C VAL A 234 16.69 -9.69 -1.04
N LYS A 235 17.98 -9.37 -0.88
CA LYS A 235 18.93 -9.11 -1.99
C LYS A 235 18.49 -7.97 -2.93
N SER A 236 17.78 -6.98 -2.43
CA SER A 236 17.27 -5.84 -3.21
C SER A 236 16.35 -6.22 -4.39
N ALA A 237 15.64 -7.33 -4.29
CA ALA A 237 14.71 -7.75 -5.34
C ALA A 237 13.54 -6.76 -5.49
N ALA A 238 13.01 -6.23 -4.38
CA ALA A 238 11.87 -5.33 -4.40
C ALA A 238 12.08 -4.06 -5.25
N PRO A 239 13.14 -3.24 -5.05
CA PRO A 239 13.35 -2.08 -5.91
C PRO A 239 13.63 -2.46 -7.37
N ALA A 240 14.37 -3.53 -7.64
CA ALA A 240 14.63 -3.98 -9.00
C ALA A 240 13.34 -4.41 -9.73
N ASP A 241 12.46 -5.15 -9.06
CA ASP A 241 11.18 -5.58 -9.64
C ASP A 241 10.22 -4.41 -9.83
N ALA A 242 10.21 -3.43 -8.90
CA ALA A 242 9.43 -2.21 -9.03
C ALA A 242 9.87 -1.37 -10.24
N GLU A 243 11.19 -1.21 -10.46
CA GLU A 243 11.74 -0.51 -11.63
C GLU A 243 11.40 -1.23 -12.93
N ARG A 244 11.49 -2.57 -12.95
CA ARG A 244 11.11 -3.37 -14.13
C ARG A 244 9.63 -3.25 -14.45
N LEU A 245 8.76 -3.28 -13.44
CA LEU A 245 7.32 -3.08 -13.63
C LEU A 245 7.02 -1.69 -14.20
N LEU A 246 7.65 -0.63 -13.67
CA LEU A 246 7.58 0.72 -14.24
C LEU A 246 8.03 0.76 -15.69
N GLY A 247 9.13 0.06 -16.03
CA GLY A 247 9.62 -0.07 -17.40
C GLY A 247 8.60 -0.74 -18.32
N PHE A 248 7.92 -1.79 -17.88
CA PHE A 248 6.86 -2.45 -18.67
C PHE A 248 5.61 -1.60 -18.83
N LEU A 249 5.31 -0.71 -17.90
CA LEU A 249 4.15 0.20 -18.02
C LEU A 249 4.41 1.36 -18.98
N GLY A 250 5.67 1.64 -19.27
CA GLY A 250 6.10 2.81 -20.01
C GLY A 250 6.31 3.99 -19.05
N LYS A 251 7.33 4.83 -19.31
CA LYS A 251 7.48 6.09 -18.58
C LYS A 251 6.24 6.94 -18.87
N SER A 252 5.45 7.20 -17.83
CA SER A 252 4.32 8.16 -17.91
C SER A 252 4.85 9.55 -18.06
#